data_ff8936544d61f0adaa62e27ff39fafc3
#
_entry.id   ff8936544d61f0adaa62e27ff39fafc3
#
_cell.length_a   1.000
_cell.length_b   1.000
_cell.length_c   1.000
_cell.angle_alpha   90.00
_cell.angle_beta   90.00
_cell.angle_gamma   90.00
#
_symmetry.space_group_name_H-M   'P 1'
#
loop_
_entity.id
_entity.type
_entity.pdbx_description
1 polymer ?
#
loop_
_entity_poly.entity_id
_entity_poly.type
_entity_poly.pdbx_seq_one_letter_code
_entity_poly.pdbx_strand_id
1 'polypeptide(L)'
;MLGNVFILGDSYSTFQGYIPEGYAHYYGEEGPNYLESNPEMKLTSNDVCDVAHTWWYDLVKENGTLLRNCSWSGTTICNTGYHGKDYSKISFIARFEKLLKEGYFEENKIDTFFLFGGTNDSWSDAPLGEAIHTDISTADLYNVLPAFSYLINLIVSNLRNTKIYCIINTELKTEITDFYKLTCEKNGIDVIELHDIDKIDGHPTIKGMAEIKEQVLDYIKSK
;
A
#
# COMPACT_ATOMS: atom_id res chain seq x y z
N MET A 1 1.78 20.48 -6.27
CA MET A 1 1.81 20.35 -4.79
C MET A 1 0.85 19.25 -4.38
N LEU A 2 1.26 18.41 -3.43
CA LEU A 2 0.47 17.25 -2.97
C LEU A 2 -0.62 17.63 -1.94
N GLY A 3 -0.51 18.78 -1.29
CA GLY A 3 -1.42 19.13 -0.20
C GLY A 3 -1.33 18.17 0.98
N ASN A 4 -2.48 17.83 1.56
CA ASN A 4 -2.58 16.87 2.66
C ASN A 4 -2.53 15.44 2.12
N VAL A 5 -1.52 14.68 2.54
CA VAL A 5 -1.19 13.36 2.01
C VAL A 5 -1.60 12.26 2.98
N PHE A 6 -2.26 11.24 2.45
CA PHE A 6 -2.54 9.98 3.12
C PHE A 6 -1.90 8.83 2.36
N ILE A 7 -1.29 7.88 3.09
CA ILE A 7 -0.69 6.67 2.52
C ILE A 7 -1.39 5.45 3.10
N LEU A 8 -1.90 4.57 2.24
CA LEU A 8 -2.37 3.24 2.60
C LEU A 8 -1.44 2.23 1.94
N GLY A 9 -0.62 1.55 2.74
CA GLY A 9 0.45 0.71 2.21
C GLY A 9 0.73 -0.55 3.02
N ASP A 10 1.71 -1.30 2.53
CA ASP A 10 2.33 -2.46 3.19
C ASP A 10 3.75 -2.14 3.68
N SER A 11 4.63 -3.15 3.77
CA SER A 11 6.01 -3.01 4.23
C SER A 11 6.81 -1.93 3.48
N TYR A 12 6.57 -1.74 2.19
CA TYR A 12 7.31 -0.79 1.35
C TYR A 12 7.13 0.68 1.77
N SER A 13 6.06 0.96 2.50
CA SER A 13 5.74 2.31 2.97
C SER A 13 5.87 2.48 4.48
N THR A 14 6.24 1.43 5.22
CA THR A 14 6.40 1.53 6.68
C THR A 14 7.74 2.14 7.07
N PHE A 15 7.74 2.85 8.19
CA PHE A 15 8.95 3.19 8.94
C PHE A 15 8.57 3.33 10.42
N GLN A 16 9.44 2.85 11.31
CA GLN A 16 9.27 2.92 12.77
C GLN A 16 8.98 4.36 13.23
N GLY A 17 7.95 4.54 14.03
CA GLY A 17 7.54 5.86 14.55
C GLY A 17 6.69 6.71 13.59
N TYR A 18 6.50 6.29 12.33
CA TYR A 18 5.72 7.02 11.32
C TYR A 18 4.43 6.31 10.88
N ILE A 19 4.10 5.21 11.52
CA ILE A 19 2.87 4.44 11.33
C ILE A 19 2.09 4.36 12.64
N PRO A 20 0.78 4.00 12.64
CA PRO A 20 0.01 3.88 13.87
C PRO A 20 0.62 2.90 14.87
N GLU A 21 0.45 3.23 16.16
CA GLU A 21 0.87 2.33 17.25
C GLU A 21 0.22 0.94 17.09
N GLY A 22 1.02 -0.11 17.33
CA GLY A 22 0.59 -1.50 17.16
C GLY A 22 0.65 -2.04 15.73
N TYR A 23 0.97 -1.20 14.73
CA TYR A 23 1.21 -1.68 13.37
C TYR A 23 2.65 -2.16 13.22
N ALA A 24 2.85 -3.27 12.53
CA ALA A 24 4.20 -3.75 12.25
C ALA A 24 4.86 -2.88 11.17
N HIS A 25 6.10 -2.49 11.41
CA HIS A 25 6.97 -1.85 10.45
C HIS A 25 7.97 -2.86 9.86
N TYR A 26 8.49 -2.56 8.69
CA TYR A 26 9.63 -3.28 8.11
C TYR A 26 10.91 -2.48 8.29
N TYR A 27 10.90 -1.19 8.00
CA TYR A 27 12.04 -0.29 8.11
C TYR A 27 12.07 0.44 9.45
N GLY A 28 13.25 0.64 10.01
CA GLY A 28 13.47 1.33 11.29
C GLY A 28 14.95 1.51 11.59
N GLU A 29 15.28 2.29 12.63
CA GLU A 29 16.65 2.62 13.00
C GLU A 29 17.51 1.40 13.35
N GLU A 30 16.89 0.33 13.86
CA GLU A 30 17.57 -0.93 14.22
C GLU A 30 17.59 -1.95 13.07
N GLY A 31 17.17 -1.53 11.86
CA GLY A 31 17.02 -2.40 10.70
C GLY A 31 15.63 -3.02 10.58
N PRO A 32 15.45 -3.97 9.66
CA PRO A 32 14.14 -4.55 9.38
C PRO A 32 13.60 -5.32 10.59
N ASN A 33 12.38 -4.96 11.01
CA ASN A 33 11.66 -5.64 12.07
C ASN A 33 10.51 -6.46 11.47
N TYR A 34 10.54 -7.76 11.73
CA TYR A 34 9.47 -8.65 11.28
C TYR A 34 8.38 -8.79 12.31
N LEU A 35 7.17 -9.10 11.84
CA LEU A 35 6.11 -9.63 12.68
C LEU A 35 6.68 -10.81 13.49
N GLU A 36 6.50 -10.79 14.80
CA GLU A 36 6.86 -11.91 15.71
C GLU A 36 6.29 -13.27 15.26
N SER A 37 5.37 -13.24 14.27
CA SER A 37 4.70 -14.41 13.71
C SER A 37 5.55 -15.24 12.74
N ASN A 38 6.77 -14.81 12.38
CA ASN A 38 7.61 -15.57 11.45
C ASN A 38 9.10 -15.61 11.87
N PRO A 39 9.44 -16.22 13.03
CA PRO A 39 10.80 -16.23 13.58
C PRO A 39 11.78 -17.07 12.76
N GLU A 40 11.32 -17.83 11.77
CA GLU A 40 12.16 -18.69 10.94
C GLU A 40 12.79 -17.98 9.73
N MET A 41 12.30 -16.80 9.36
CA MET A 41 12.91 -16.01 8.29
C MET A 41 14.18 -15.32 8.80
N LYS A 42 15.33 -15.84 8.40
CA LYS A 42 16.60 -15.12 8.54
C LYS A 42 16.59 -13.95 7.56
N LEU A 43 16.47 -12.75 8.10
CA LEU A 43 16.59 -11.54 7.32
C LEU A 43 18.05 -11.21 7.07
N THR A 44 18.35 -10.85 5.84
CA THR A 44 19.50 -10.01 5.53
C THR A 44 19.19 -8.59 6.01
N SER A 45 20.19 -7.89 6.51
CA SER A 45 20.03 -6.49 6.92
C SER A 45 19.70 -5.65 5.69
N ASN A 46 18.51 -5.06 5.63
CA ASN A 46 18.21 -4.00 4.69
C ASN A 46 18.91 -2.72 5.15
N ASP A 47 19.32 -1.85 4.24
CA ASP A 47 20.11 -0.64 4.53
C ASP A 47 19.27 0.61 4.85
N VAL A 48 17.93 0.54 4.74
CA VAL A 48 17.02 1.66 5.03
C VAL A 48 16.79 1.77 6.54
N CYS A 49 17.68 2.51 7.22
CA CYS A 49 17.66 2.74 8.66
C CYS A 49 17.35 4.20 9.04
N ASP A 50 17.07 5.06 8.08
CA ASP A 50 16.64 6.45 8.27
C ASP A 50 15.37 6.71 7.46
N VAL A 51 14.40 7.38 8.07
CA VAL A 51 13.13 7.71 7.43
C VAL A 51 13.32 8.56 6.18
N ALA A 52 14.34 9.38 6.13
CA ALA A 52 14.68 10.20 4.95
C ALA A 52 15.00 9.35 3.71
N HIS A 53 15.36 8.09 3.90
CA HIS A 53 15.60 7.14 2.82
C HIS A 53 14.36 6.41 2.34
N THR A 54 13.17 6.65 2.93
CA THR A 54 11.92 6.07 2.41
C THR A 54 11.46 6.83 1.15
N TRP A 55 10.72 6.15 0.28
CA TRP A 55 10.25 6.75 -0.98
C TRP A 55 9.34 7.96 -0.77
N TRP A 56 8.63 8.02 0.36
CA TRP A 56 7.58 9.00 0.62
C TRP A 56 8.03 10.20 1.48
N TYR A 57 9.04 10.06 2.33
CA TYR A 57 9.33 11.08 3.37
C TYR A 57 9.69 12.44 2.77
N ASP A 58 10.79 12.51 2.00
CA ASP A 58 11.18 13.77 1.37
C ASP A 58 10.18 14.19 0.29
N LEU A 59 9.63 13.24 -0.49
CA LEU A 59 8.59 13.54 -1.47
C LEU A 59 7.44 14.33 -0.85
N VAL A 60 6.94 13.86 0.29
CA VAL A 60 5.81 14.52 0.97
C VAL A 60 6.26 15.79 1.67
N LYS A 61 7.39 15.78 2.38
CA LYS A 61 7.94 16.95 3.11
C LYS A 61 8.17 18.15 2.21
N GLU A 62 8.65 17.94 0.99
CA GLU A 62 8.93 19.00 0.03
C GLU A 62 7.67 19.48 -0.72
N ASN A 63 6.64 18.66 -0.85
CA ASN A 63 5.50 18.93 -1.72
C ASN A 63 4.14 19.00 -1.01
N GLY A 64 4.05 18.66 0.28
CA GLY A 64 2.80 18.60 1.02
C GLY A 64 2.98 18.38 2.52
N THR A 65 1.96 17.81 3.14
CA THR A 65 1.93 17.47 4.57
C THR A 65 1.43 16.04 4.74
N LEU A 66 2.22 15.18 5.38
CA LEU A 66 1.77 13.84 5.74
C LEU A 66 0.74 13.92 6.87
N LEU A 67 -0.53 13.65 6.58
CA LEU A 67 -1.55 13.54 7.61
C LEU A 67 -1.51 12.18 8.30
N ARG A 68 -1.35 11.11 7.51
CA ARG A 68 -1.27 9.77 8.05
C ARG A 68 -0.57 8.82 7.08
N ASN A 69 0.36 8.04 7.59
CA ASN A 69 0.86 6.84 6.94
C ASN A 69 0.19 5.62 7.61
N CYS A 70 -0.84 5.06 6.96
CA CYS A 70 -1.60 3.90 7.44
C CYS A 70 -1.07 2.59 6.85
N SER A 71 0.27 2.47 6.77
CA SER A 71 0.92 1.27 6.25
C SER A 71 1.18 0.25 7.36
N TRP A 72 1.09 -1.04 7.00
CA TRP A 72 1.33 -2.14 7.93
C TRP A 72 2.05 -3.28 7.21
N SER A 73 3.25 -3.62 7.66
CA SER A 73 4.10 -4.65 7.07
C SER A 73 3.41 -6.02 7.06
N GLY A 74 3.56 -6.75 5.95
CA GLY A 74 3.05 -8.13 5.80
C GLY A 74 1.54 -8.24 5.56
N THR A 75 0.81 -7.12 5.44
CA THR A 75 -0.65 -7.16 5.22
C THR A 75 -1.03 -7.19 3.75
N THR A 76 -2.11 -7.87 3.45
CA THR A 76 -2.73 -8.01 2.13
C THR A 76 -3.87 -7.00 1.93
N ILE A 77 -4.23 -6.72 0.69
CA ILE A 77 -5.45 -5.97 0.36
C ILE A 77 -6.67 -6.82 0.71
N CYS A 78 -6.69 -8.08 0.27
CA CYS A 78 -7.74 -9.04 0.62
C CYS A 78 -7.66 -9.52 2.07
N ASN A 79 -8.69 -10.21 2.53
CA ASN A 79 -8.76 -10.75 3.89
C ASN A 79 -8.01 -12.08 4.07
N THR A 80 -7.37 -12.60 3.02
CA THR A 80 -6.51 -13.78 3.09
C THR A 80 -5.07 -13.37 3.18
N GLY A 81 -4.41 -13.70 4.29
CA GLY A 81 -2.99 -13.47 4.52
C GLY A 81 -2.14 -14.70 4.28
N TYR A 82 -0.86 -14.60 4.69
CA TYR A 82 0.10 -15.70 4.58
C TYR A 82 -0.42 -17.00 5.21
N HIS A 83 -0.21 -18.11 4.53
CA HIS A 83 -0.66 -19.45 4.93
C HIS A 83 -2.18 -19.55 5.14
N GLY A 84 -2.96 -18.76 4.39
CA GLY A 84 -4.42 -18.74 4.48
C GLY A 84 -4.96 -18.14 5.79
N LYS A 85 -4.15 -17.40 6.54
CA LYS A 85 -4.60 -16.74 7.77
C LYS A 85 -5.65 -15.68 7.48
N ASP A 86 -6.60 -15.54 8.39
CA ASP A 86 -7.62 -14.49 8.33
C ASP A 86 -7.03 -13.13 8.71
N TYR A 87 -6.96 -12.24 7.74
CA TYR A 87 -6.53 -10.84 7.88
C TYR A 87 -7.69 -9.84 7.85
N SER A 88 -8.93 -10.30 8.02
CA SER A 88 -10.12 -9.43 7.99
C SER A 88 -10.12 -8.30 9.03
N LYS A 89 -9.17 -8.30 9.97
CA LYS A 89 -9.00 -7.23 10.97
C LYS A 89 -7.82 -6.30 10.68
N ILE A 90 -6.92 -6.66 9.76
CA ILE A 90 -5.67 -5.95 9.50
C ILE A 90 -5.42 -5.68 8.01
N SER A 91 -6.22 -6.25 7.12
CA SER A 91 -6.14 -6.02 5.67
C SER A 91 -6.24 -4.53 5.32
N PHE A 92 -5.89 -4.16 4.10
CA PHE A 92 -6.09 -2.78 3.64
C PHE A 92 -7.57 -2.37 3.74
N ILE A 93 -8.49 -3.26 3.37
CA ILE A 93 -9.93 -3.04 3.50
C ILE A 93 -10.29 -2.73 4.95
N ALA A 94 -9.89 -3.60 5.88
CA ALA A 94 -10.23 -3.45 7.29
C ALA A 94 -9.72 -2.13 7.89
N ARG A 95 -8.49 -1.73 7.53
CA ARG A 95 -7.89 -0.46 7.99
C ARG A 95 -8.62 0.75 7.43
N PHE A 96 -9.00 0.72 6.17
CA PHE A 96 -9.74 1.81 5.54
C PHE A 96 -11.16 1.92 6.09
N GLU A 97 -11.89 0.79 6.21
CA GLU A 97 -13.23 0.74 6.83
C GLU A 97 -13.24 1.24 8.28
N LYS A 98 -12.20 0.87 9.05
CA LYS A 98 -12.04 1.37 10.43
C LYS A 98 -11.98 2.90 10.45
N LEU A 99 -11.17 3.50 9.59
CA LEU A 99 -11.04 4.96 9.50
C LEU A 99 -12.32 5.64 9.03
N LEU A 100 -13.06 5.04 8.10
CA LEU A 100 -14.39 5.51 7.71
C LEU A 100 -15.35 5.51 8.91
N LYS A 101 -15.41 4.40 9.64
CA LYS A 101 -16.26 4.25 10.81
C LYS A 101 -15.90 5.22 11.94
N GLU A 102 -14.63 5.58 12.08
CA GLU A 102 -14.12 6.55 13.05
C GLU A 102 -14.35 8.02 12.61
N GLY A 103 -14.89 8.26 11.42
CA GLY A 103 -15.10 9.63 10.90
C GLY A 103 -13.81 10.33 10.44
N TYR A 104 -12.70 9.60 10.32
CA TYR A 104 -11.39 10.20 10.04
C TYR A 104 -11.38 11.07 8.78
N PHE A 105 -12.01 10.63 7.71
CA PHE A 105 -12.05 11.34 6.43
C PHE A 105 -13.08 12.49 6.39
N GLU A 106 -13.97 12.55 7.36
CA GLU A 106 -14.88 13.69 7.55
C GLU A 106 -14.16 14.84 8.26
N GLU A 107 -13.27 14.52 9.20
CA GLU A 107 -12.49 15.47 9.98
C GLU A 107 -11.22 15.93 9.27
N ASN A 108 -10.67 15.11 8.37
CA ASN A 108 -9.40 15.34 7.71
C ASN A 108 -9.56 15.39 6.19
N LYS A 109 -9.42 16.57 5.61
CA LYS A 109 -9.41 16.72 4.16
C LYS A 109 -8.13 16.12 3.57
N ILE A 110 -8.25 15.10 2.74
CA ILE A 110 -7.15 14.47 2.01
C ILE A 110 -7.10 15.09 0.61
N ASP A 111 -5.97 15.67 0.23
CA ASP A 111 -5.74 16.21 -1.12
C ASP A 111 -5.09 15.15 -2.03
N THR A 112 -4.17 14.33 -1.49
CA THR A 112 -3.51 13.23 -2.21
C THR A 112 -3.55 11.94 -1.41
N PHE A 113 -3.94 10.86 -2.07
CA PHE A 113 -4.00 9.51 -1.51
C PHE A 113 -3.08 8.58 -2.31
N PHE A 114 -2.12 7.97 -1.64
CA PHE A 114 -1.30 6.92 -2.21
C PHE A 114 -1.78 5.55 -1.73
N LEU A 115 -2.14 4.68 -2.67
CA LEU A 115 -2.38 3.27 -2.44
C LEU A 115 -1.17 2.49 -2.96
N PHE A 116 -0.43 1.83 -2.08
CA PHE A 116 0.73 1.03 -2.45
C PHE A 116 0.65 -0.34 -1.79
N GLY A 117 0.11 -1.33 -2.51
CA GLY A 117 -0.13 -2.67 -1.99
C GLY A 117 -0.29 -3.71 -3.11
N GLY A 118 -0.65 -4.94 -2.71
CA GLY A 118 -0.76 -6.08 -3.63
C GLY A 118 0.47 -6.99 -3.63
N THR A 119 1.59 -6.53 -3.08
CA THR A 119 2.82 -7.33 -2.97
C THR A 119 2.56 -8.58 -2.13
N ASN A 120 1.99 -8.42 -0.95
CA ASN A 120 1.68 -9.54 -0.07
C ASN A 120 0.55 -10.42 -0.62
N ASP A 121 -0.42 -9.87 -1.35
CA ASP A 121 -1.45 -10.66 -2.05
C ASP A 121 -0.83 -11.59 -3.09
N SER A 122 0.19 -11.11 -3.80
CA SER A 122 0.95 -11.91 -4.77
C SER A 122 1.85 -12.96 -4.09
N TRP A 123 2.51 -12.60 -3.00
CA TRP A 123 3.48 -13.47 -2.32
C TRP A 123 2.84 -14.51 -1.40
N SER A 124 1.70 -14.20 -0.79
CA SER A 124 0.99 -15.11 0.12
C SER A 124 0.25 -16.24 -0.59
N ASP A 125 0.21 -16.23 -1.92
CA ASP A 125 -0.62 -17.12 -2.72
C ASP A 125 -2.12 -17.04 -2.36
N ALA A 126 -2.60 -15.85 -1.97
CA ALA A 126 -4.01 -15.62 -1.73
C ALA A 126 -4.82 -15.95 -3.01
N PRO A 127 -6.02 -16.51 -2.88
CA PRO A 127 -6.84 -16.85 -4.03
C PRO A 127 -7.15 -15.61 -4.88
N LEU A 128 -6.98 -15.71 -6.19
CA LEU A 128 -7.28 -14.58 -7.09
C LEU A 128 -8.77 -14.23 -7.09
N GLY A 129 -9.65 -15.22 -7.12
CA GLY A 129 -11.09 -15.04 -7.24
C GLY A 129 -11.54 -14.61 -8.64
N GLU A 130 -12.81 -14.28 -8.78
CA GLU A 130 -13.37 -13.80 -10.04
C GLU A 130 -13.08 -12.30 -10.23
N ALA A 131 -12.87 -11.91 -11.49
CA ALA A 131 -12.61 -10.51 -11.87
C ALA A 131 -13.92 -9.68 -11.89
N ILE A 132 -14.52 -9.46 -10.72
CA ILE A 132 -15.77 -8.69 -10.57
C ILE A 132 -15.51 -7.29 -10.02
N HIS A 133 -16.37 -6.33 -10.40
CA HIS A 133 -16.26 -4.93 -9.98
C HIS A 133 -17.46 -4.45 -9.16
N THR A 134 -18.58 -5.19 -9.21
CA THR A 134 -19.84 -4.87 -8.52
C THR A 134 -20.38 -6.12 -7.84
N ASP A 135 -21.38 -5.95 -6.98
CA ASP A 135 -22.10 -7.05 -6.28
C ASP A 135 -21.15 -7.96 -5.47
N ILE A 136 -20.09 -7.35 -4.91
CA ILE A 136 -19.05 -8.04 -4.15
C ILE A 136 -19.59 -8.39 -2.77
N SER A 137 -19.65 -9.68 -2.47
CA SER A 137 -20.06 -10.20 -1.15
C SER A 137 -18.91 -10.17 -0.14
N THR A 138 -19.23 -10.33 1.14
CA THR A 138 -18.20 -10.43 2.18
C THR A 138 -17.26 -11.63 1.97
N ALA A 139 -17.75 -12.72 1.40
CA ALA A 139 -16.95 -13.90 1.09
C ALA A 139 -15.91 -13.60 -0.01
N ASP A 140 -16.25 -12.75 -0.97
CA ASP A 140 -15.37 -12.36 -2.07
C ASP A 140 -14.16 -11.54 -1.58
N LEU A 141 -14.26 -10.87 -0.42
CA LEU A 141 -13.17 -10.10 0.17
C LEU A 141 -11.97 -10.96 0.59
N TYR A 142 -12.11 -12.27 0.62
CA TYR A 142 -11.02 -13.22 0.83
C TYR A 142 -10.25 -13.56 -0.46
N ASN A 143 -10.66 -13.00 -1.59
CA ASN A 143 -10.02 -13.16 -2.89
C ASN A 143 -9.46 -11.83 -3.38
N VAL A 144 -8.28 -11.87 -4.01
CA VAL A 144 -7.49 -10.67 -4.35
C VAL A 144 -8.22 -9.70 -5.28
N LEU A 145 -8.77 -10.20 -6.39
CA LEU A 145 -9.35 -9.35 -7.42
C LEU A 145 -10.63 -8.66 -6.95
N PRO A 146 -11.63 -9.36 -6.37
CA PRO A 146 -12.80 -8.70 -5.82
C PRO A 146 -12.47 -7.74 -4.67
N ALA A 147 -11.55 -8.12 -3.79
CA ALA A 147 -11.12 -7.29 -2.67
C ALA A 147 -10.52 -5.97 -3.13
N PHE A 148 -9.70 -5.98 -4.18
CA PHE A 148 -9.17 -4.76 -4.77
C PHE A 148 -10.28 -3.86 -5.34
N SER A 149 -11.21 -4.43 -6.11
CA SER A 149 -12.37 -3.67 -6.62
C SER A 149 -13.19 -3.06 -5.49
N TYR A 150 -13.43 -3.81 -4.43
CA TYR A 150 -14.15 -3.33 -3.25
C TYR A 150 -13.42 -2.15 -2.59
N LEU A 151 -12.12 -2.28 -2.35
CA LEU A 151 -11.30 -1.21 -1.77
C LEU A 151 -11.32 0.05 -2.64
N ILE A 152 -11.14 -0.08 -3.95
CA ILE A 152 -11.20 1.04 -4.90
C ILE A 152 -12.56 1.74 -4.84
N ASN A 153 -13.65 0.98 -4.85
CA ASN A 153 -15.01 1.52 -4.75
C ASN A 153 -15.22 2.28 -3.43
N LEU A 154 -14.71 1.77 -2.31
CA LEU A 154 -14.75 2.46 -1.02
C LEU A 154 -13.96 3.78 -1.07
N ILE A 155 -12.74 3.77 -1.58
CA ILE A 155 -11.88 4.95 -1.67
C ILE A 155 -12.55 6.04 -2.52
N VAL A 156 -12.97 5.71 -3.73
CA VAL A 156 -13.56 6.68 -4.67
C VAL A 156 -14.88 7.24 -4.16
N SER A 157 -15.71 6.42 -3.52
CA SER A 157 -17.01 6.85 -2.98
C SER A 157 -16.87 7.84 -1.82
N ASN A 158 -15.81 7.73 -1.03
CA ASN A 158 -15.62 8.51 0.18
C ASN A 158 -14.62 9.68 0.01
N LEU A 159 -13.73 9.62 -0.98
CA LEU A 159 -12.68 10.63 -1.22
C LEU A 159 -12.87 11.36 -2.56
N ARG A 160 -14.03 11.99 -2.75
CA ARG A 160 -14.47 12.55 -4.05
C ARG A 160 -13.58 13.64 -4.66
N ASN A 161 -12.86 14.40 -3.84
CA ASN A 161 -12.01 15.51 -4.28
C ASN A 161 -10.54 15.26 -4.02
N THR A 162 -10.17 14.01 -3.86
CA THR A 162 -8.81 13.57 -3.57
C THR A 162 -8.15 13.06 -4.84
N LYS A 163 -6.93 13.47 -5.11
CA LYS A 163 -6.11 12.86 -6.16
C LYS A 163 -5.60 11.51 -5.66
N ILE A 164 -5.97 10.44 -6.35
CA ILE A 164 -5.63 9.08 -5.95
C ILE A 164 -4.58 8.54 -6.93
N TYR A 165 -3.49 8.01 -6.37
CA TYR A 165 -2.44 7.30 -7.09
C TYR A 165 -2.35 5.87 -6.59
N CYS A 166 -2.51 4.90 -7.48
CA CYS A 166 -2.26 3.50 -7.22
C CYS A 166 -0.85 3.15 -7.71
N ILE A 167 0.03 2.82 -6.77
CA ILE A 167 1.40 2.39 -7.07
C ILE A 167 1.41 0.87 -7.17
N ILE A 168 1.80 0.35 -8.32
CA ILE A 168 1.91 -1.08 -8.60
C ILE A 168 3.39 -1.47 -8.53
N ASN A 169 3.70 -2.41 -7.64
CA ASN A 169 5.04 -2.93 -7.46
C ASN A 169 5.50 -3.75 -8.67
N THR A 170 6.82 -3.90 -8.84
CA THR A 170 7.42 -4.85 -9.77
C THR A 170 7.12 -6.31 -9.34
N GLU A 171 7.16 -7.24 -10.27
CA GLU A 171 7.15 -8.70 -9.98
C GLU A 171 5.86 -9.23 -9.31
N LEU A 172 4.74 -8.50 -9.42
CA LEU A 172 3.45 -9.07 -9.05
C LEU A 172 3.00 -10.11 -10.08
N LYS A 173 2.11 -11.02 -9.67
CA LYS A 173 1.42 -11.90 -10.63
C LYS A 173 0.74 -11.05 -11.70
N THR A 174 0.89 -11.44 -12.96
CA THR A 174 0.37 -10.68 -14.10
C THR A 174 -1.12 -10.41 -13.98
N GLU A 175 -1.89 -11.41 -13.52
CA GLU A 175 -3.33 -11.31 -13.32
C GLU A 175 -3.69 -10.20 -12.31
N ILE A 176 -2.87 -10.00 -11.26
CA ILE A 176 -3.06 -8.94 -10.28
C ILE A 176 -2.76 -7.58 -10.92
N THR A 177 -1.60 -7.47 -11.59
CA THR A 177 -1.18 -6.22 -12.25
C THR A 177 -2.21 -5.76 -13.27
N ASP A 178 -2.64 -6.65 -14.16
CA ASP A 178 -3.58 -6.33 -15.24
C ASP A 178 -4.95 -5.93 -14.68
N PHE A 179 -5.44 -6.65 -13.68
CA PHE A 179 -6.72 -6.35 -13.06
C PHE A 179 -6.68 -5.03 -12.28
N TYR A 180 -5.58 -4.72 -11.58
CA TYR A 180 -5.42 -3.47 -10.85
C TYR A 180 -5.42 -2.28 -11.81
N LYS A 181 -4.68 -2.37 -12.91
CA LYS A 181 -4.65 -1.34 -13.96
C LYS A 181 -6.04 -1.09 -14.55
N LEU A 182 -6.74 -2.17 -14.94
CA LEU A 182 -8.10 -2.08 -15.49
C LEU A 182 -9.09 -1.47 -14.49
N THR A 183 -9.02 -1.88 -13.21
CA THR A 183 -9.92 -1.37 -12.17
C THR A 183 -9.65 0.11 -11.88
N CYS A 184 -8.39 0.52 -11.82
CA CYS A 184 -8.01 1.91 -11.66
C CYS A 184 -8.47 2.77 -12.84
N GLU A 185 -8.25 2.33 -14.08
CA GLU A 185 -8.70 3.02 -15.30
C GLU A 185 -10.21 3.25 -15.28
N LYS A 186 -11.00 2.22 -14.97
CA LYS A 186 -12.47 2.32 -14.87
C LYS A 186 -12.93 3.35 -13.85
N ASN A 187 -12.13 3.61 -12.82
CA ASN A 187 -12.45 4.52 -11.73
C ASN A 187 -11.74 5.88 -11.84
N GLY A 188 -11.01 6.14 -12.91
CA GLY A 188 -10.28 7.40 -13.12
C GLY A 188 -9.13 7.62 -12.15
N ILE A 189 -8.53 6.53 -11.65
CA ILE A 189 -7.38 6.55 -10.74
C ILE A 189 -6.10 6.47 -11.55
N ASP A 190 -5.13 7.31 -11.22
CA ASP A 190 -3.82 7.28 -11.83
C ASP A 190 -3.01 6.07 -11.34
N VAL A 191 -2.44 5.33 -12.27
CA VAL A 191 -1.57 4.18 -11.99
C VAL A 191 -0.12 4.57 -12.22
N ILE A 192 0.71 4.26 -11.23
CA ILE A 192 2.17 4.36 -11.29
C ILE A 192 2.72 2.94 -11.26
N GLU A 193 3.05 2.38 -12.41
CA GLU A 193 3.65 1.05 -12.52
C GLU A 193 5.16 1.18 -12.38
N LEU A 194 5.70 0.61 -11.30
CA LEU A 194 7.13 0.66 -11.00
C LEU A 194 7.91 -0.32 -11.88
N HIS A 195 9.15 0.04 -12.19
CA HIS A 195 10.10 -0.80 -12.91
C HIS A 195 11.52 -0.62 -12.36
N ASP A 196 12.36 -1.64 -12.51
CA ASP A 196 13.79 -1.60 -12.20
C ASP A 196 14.12 -1.09 -10.78
N ILE A 197 13.44 -1.61 -9.76
CA ILE A 197 13.65 -1.26 -8.35
C ILE A 197 14.70 -2.17 -7.73
N ASP A 198 15.74 -1.57 -7.16
CA ASP A 198 16.80 -2.26 -6.42
C ASP A 198 16.27 -2.82 -5.09
N LYS A 199 16.43 -4.12 -4.87
CA LYS A 199 15.85 -4.84 -3.73
C LYS A 199 16.83 -5.82 -3.10
N ILE A 200 16.69 -6.01 -1.77
CA ILE A 200 17.28 -7.11 -1.01
C ILE A 200 16.12 -7.87 -0.36
N ASP A 201 16.09 -9.18 -0.53
CA ASP A 201 15.01 -10.06 -0.03
C ASP A 201 13.60 -9.56 -0.36
N GLY A 202 13.43 -9.11 -1.60
CA GLY A 202 12.17 -8.61 -2.11
C GLY A 202 11.79 -7.20 -1.63
N HIS A 203 12.57 -6.56 -0.75
CA HIS A 203 12.29 -5.22 -0.24
C HIS A 203 13.27 -4.17 -0.79
N PRO A 204 12.79 -2.96 -1.15
CA PRO A 204 13.64 -1.89 -1.64
C PRO A 204 14.78 -1.54 -0.69
N THR A 205 15.98 -1.36 -1.24
CA THR A 205 17.14 -0.76 -0.58
C THR A 205 17.02 0.77 -0.55
N ILE A 206 17.99 1.50 0.04
CA ILE A 206 18.07 2.97 -0.08
C ILE A 206 17.99 3.39 -1.55
N LYS A 207 18.72 2.68 -2.42
CA LYS A 207 18.68 2.94 -3.87
C LYS A 207 17.28 2.66 -4.44
N GLY A 208 16.68 1.52 -4.11
CA GLY A 208 15.33 1.18 -4.56
C GLY A 208 14.26 2.16 -4.08
N MET A 209 14.38 2.64 -2.84
CA MET A 209 13.49 3.68 -2.33
C MET A 209 13.63 5.01 -3.09
N ALA A 210 14.86 5.39 -3.46
CA ALA A 210 15.10 6.57 -4.29
C ALA A 210 14.51 6.39 -5.70
N GLU A 211 14.66 5.22 -6.30
CA GLU A 211 14.07 4.87 -7.60
C GLU A 211 12.53 4.92 -7.58
N ILE A 212 11.89 4.44 -6.52
CA ILE A 212 10.44 4.57 -6.32
C ILE A 212 10.05 6.04 -6.23
N LYS A 213 10.74 6.83 -5.38
CA LYS A 213 10.48 8.26 -5.21
C LYS A 213 10.56 9.00 -6.54
N GLU A 214 11.62 8.75 -7.31
CA GLU A 214 11.82 9.39 -8.62
C GLU A 214 10.70 9.05 -9.60
N GLN A 215 10.34 7.77 -9.75
CA GLN A 215 9.26 7.35 -10.64
C GLN A 215 7.91 7.94 -10.25
N VAL A 216 7.60 7.99 -8.94
CA VAL A 216 6.37 8.63 -8.44
C VAL A 216 6.37 10.12 -8.72
N LEU A 217 7.50 10.81 -8.46
CA LEU A 217 7.62 12.25 -8.66
C LEU A 217 7.53 12.63 -10.15
N ASP A 218 8.19 11.88 -11.03
CA ASP A 218 8.16 12.10 -12.47
C ASP A 218 6.77 11.89 -13.04
N TYR A 219 6.06 10.86 -12.58
CA TYR A 219 4.67 10.66 -12.97
C TYR A 219 3.79 11.84 -12.56
N ILE A 220 3.89 12.30 -11.31
CA ILE A 220 3.09 13.43 -10.80
C ILE A 220 3.38 14.71 -11.57
N LYS A 221 4.64 14.98 -11.93
CA LYS A 221 5.03 16.16 -12.72
C LYS A 221 4.58 16.13 -14.18
N SER A 222 4.33 14.93 -14.72
CA SER A 222 3.90 14.74 -16.10
C SER A 222 2.40 15.00 -16.31
N LYS A 223 1.62 15.15 -15.21
CA LYS A 223 0.15 15.37 -15.21
C LYS A 223 -0.21 16.81 -14.90
#